data_9b432bd3851a9fed822d22108b0096f9
#
_entry.id   9b432bd3851a9fed822d22108b0096f9
#
_cell.length_a   1.000
_cell.length_b   1.000
_cell.length_c   1.000
_cell.angle_alpha   90.00
_cell.angle_beta   90.00
_cell.angle_gamma   90.00
#
_symmetry.space_group_name_H-M   'P 1'
#
loop_
_entity.id
_entity.type
_entity.pdbx_description
1 polymer ?
#
loop_
_entity_poly.entity_id
_entity_poly.type
_entity_poly.pdbx_seq_one_letter_code
_entity_poly.pdbx_strand_id
1 'polypeptide(L)'
;MKIVQGVQLHLIKTKQFKTNHITFRFSGDLNQKTVAKRVLVAQMLATANECYPTVRQFREKLARLYGASLSTNVLTKGLVHIVDIDITFIQDRYACNGEKILDEMIQFLKDILFSPLLSIAQYQPKVFETEKNNLINYIESDREDSFYYSSLKVKELFYCNKNLQMSEYGSPELIAKETAYTSYQEFHKMLNEDQIDIFILGDFDDYRVVQLIHQFPLDNRNK
;
A
#
# COMPACT_ATOMS: atom_id res chain seq x y z
N MET A 1 -1.48 19.48 4.74
CA MET A 1 -2.60 19.88 5.62
C MET A 1 -3.08 18.69 6.44
N LYS A 2 -3.63 18.93 7.64
CA LYS A 2 -4.18 17.85 8.48
C LYS A 2 -5.60 17.51 8.04
N ILE A 3 -5.90 16.24 7.79
CA ILE A 3 -7.26 15.75 7.50
C ILE A 3 -7.95 15.38 8.81
N VAL A 4 -7.38 14.46 9.56
CA VAL A 4 -7.74 14.11 10.93
C VAL A 4 -6.45 13.92 11.74
N GLN A 5 -6.54 13.68 13.04
CA GLN A 5 -5.34 13.44 13.85
C GLN A 5 -4.59 12.19 13.36
N GLY A 6 -3.29 12.33 13.06
CA GLY A 6 -2.45 11.27 12.52
C GLY A 6 -2.64 11.00 11.02
N VAL A 7 -3.41 11.83 10.29
CA VAL A 7 -3.53 11.79 8.82
C VAL A 7 -3.19 13.14 8.24
N GLN A 8 -2.22 13.17 7.34
CA GLN A 8 -1.78 14.38 6.66
C GLN A 8 -1.91 14.24 5.14
N LEU A 9 -2.34 15.31 4.49
CA LEU A 9 -2.39 15.45 3.04
C LEU A 9 -1.32 16.43 2.59
N HIS A 10 -0.48 16.01 1.65
CA HIS A 10 0.60 16.78 1.06
C HIS A 10 0.32 17.01 -0.43
N LEU A 11 0.06 18.24 -0.82
CA LEU A 11 -0.21 18.65 -2.20
C LEU A 11 1.06 19.24 -2.81
N ILE A 12 1.61 18.59 -3.83
CA ILE A 12 2.85 18.99 -4.50
C ILE A 12 2.52 19.32 -5.96
N LYS A 13 2.34 20.60 -6.25
CA LYS A 13 1.97 21.03 -7.59
C LYS A 13 3.16 21.14 -8.51
N THR A 14 3.01 20.55 -9.69
CA THR A 14 3.99 20.67 -10.77
C THR A 14 3.32 20.47 -12.13
N LYS A 15 3.79 21.22 -13.14
CA LYS A 15 3.36 21.09 -14.54
C LYS A 15 4.39 20.35 -15.40
N GLN A 16 5.46 19.84 -14.78
CA GLN A 16 6.55 19.17 -15.51
C GLN A 16 6.15 17.82 -16.12
N PHE A 17 5.15 17.15 -15.53
CA PHE A 17 4.73 15.81 -15.94
C PHE A 17 3.34 15.86 -16.60
N LYS A 18 3.05 14.86 -17.44
CA LYS A 18 1.71 14.63 -18.00
C LYS A 18 0.83 13.78 -17.12
N THR A 19 1.40 13.23 -16.06
CA THR A 19 0.74 12.35 -15.10
C THR A 19 0.60 13.02 -13.74
N ASN A 20 -0.37 12.55 -12.98
CA ASN A 20 -0.46 12.75 -11.55
C ASN A 20 0.00 11.47 -10.84
N HIS A 21 0.52 11.64 -9.64
CA HIS A 21 0.96 10.53 -8.78
C HIS A 21 0.37 10.68 -7.38
N ILE A 22 -0.18 9.59 -6.85
CA ILE A 22 -0.69 9.52 -5.49
C ILE A 22 0.11 8.45 -4.74
N THR A 23 0.66 8.80 -3.58
CA THR A 23 1.18 7.83 -2.61
C THR A 23 0.32 7.88 -1.35
N PHE A 24 -0.25 6.76 -0.96
CA PHE A 24 -0.90 6.58 0.33
C PHE A 24 0.02 5.75 1.22
N ARG A 25 0.58 6.40 2.24
CA ARG A 25 1.63 5.86 3.10
C ARG A 25 1.11 5.52 4.47
N PHE A 26 1.33 4.28 4.90
CA PHE A 26 1.18 3.84 6.27
C PHE A 26 2.55 3.79 6.94
N SER A 27 2.70 4.44 8.09
CA SER A 27 3.92 4.42 8.90
C SER A 27 3.61 3.87 10.29
N GLY A 28 4.16 2.71 10.59
CA GLY A 28 4.00 2.04 11.89
C GLY A 28 5.33 1.52 12.43
N ASP A 29 5.31 0.89 13.60
CA ASP A 29 6.52 0.36 14.23
C ASP A 29 7.06 -0.87 13.49
N LEU A 30 8.37 -0.90 13.27
CA LEU A 30 9.07 -2.07 12.77
C LEU A 30 9.15 -3.14 13.86
N ASN A 31 8.41 -4.24 13.71
CA ASN A 31 8.33 -5.30 14.69
C ASN A 31 8.27 -6.67 14.01
N GLN A 32 9.05 -7.64 14.54
CA GLN A 32 9.07 -9.02 14.03
C GLN A 32 7.68 -9.71 14.04
N LYS A 33 6.79 -9.29 14.94
CA LYS A 33 5.44 -9.87 15.06
C LYS A 33 4.45 -9.36 14.00
N THR A 34 4.73 -8.20 13.38
CA THR A 34 3.79 -7.53 12.48
C THR A 34 4.33 -7.38 11.06
N VAL A 35 5.66 -7.40 10.86
CA VAL A 35 6.27 -7.16 9.56
C VAL A 35 5.67 -8.03 8.46
N ALA A 36 5.59 -9.35 8.66
CA ALA A 36 5.04 -10.30 7.68
C ALA A 36 3.58 -10.01 7.34
N LYS A 37 2.76 -9.70 8.35
CA LYS A 37 1.35 -9.32 8.18
C LYS A 37 1.20 -8.07 7.33
N ARG A 38 1.99 -7.02 7.63
CA ARG A 38 1.97 -5.74 6.92
C ARG A 38 2.37 -5.88 5.45
N VAL A 39 3.35 -6.73 5.16
CA VAL A 39 3.75 -7.03 3.77
C VAL A 39 2.64 -7.80 3.03
N LEU A 40 2.00 -8.78 3.68
CA LEU A 40 0.85 -9.49 3.10
C LEU A 40 -0.34 -8.55 2.86
N VAL A 41 -0.59 -7.59 3.76
CA VAL A 41 -1.57 -6.53 3.53
C VAL A 41 -1.24 -5.75 2.27
N ALA A 42 0.02 -5.34 2.08
CA ALA A 42 0.45 -4.63 0.87
C ALA A 42 0.15 -5.44 -0.41
N GLN A 43 0.41 -6.75 -0.43
CA GLN A 43 0.08 -7.62 -1.56
C GLN A 43 -1.44 -7.67 -1.81
N MET A 44 -2.24 -7.84 -0.76
CA MET A 44 -3.71 -7.92 -0.89
C MET A 44 -4.30 -6.63 -1.44
N LEU A 45 -3.81 -5.45 -1.03
CA LEU A 45 -4.28 -4.14 -1.50
C LEU A 45 -4.02 -3.90 -3.00
N ALA A 46 -3.02 -4.57 -3.60
CA ALA A 46 -2.69 -4.46 -5.02
C ALA A 46 -3.33 -5.55 -5.89
N THR A 47 -4.11 -6.47 -5.31
CA THR A 47 -4.56 -7.69 -6.01
C THR A 47 -6.03 -7.65 -6.39
N ALA A 48 -6.93 -7.38 -5.44
CA ALA A 48 -8.38 -7.40 -5.63
C ALA A 48 -9.09 -6.65 -4.50
N ASN A 49 -10.32 -6.20 -4.77
CA ASN A 49 -11.24 -5.64 -3.78
C ASN A 49 -12.67 -6.11 -4.05
N GLU A 50 -13.63 -5.70 -3.24
CA GLU A 50 -15.03 -6.11 -3.39
C GLU A 50 -15.63 -5.67 -4.75
N CYS A 51 -15.26 -4.47 -5.24
CA CYS A 51 -15.73 -3.95 -6.53
C CYS A 51 -15.08 -4.69 -7.72
N TYR A 52 -13.85 -5.16 -7.55
CA TYR A 52 -13.05 -5.86 -8.55
C TYR A 52 -12.47 -7.15 -7.95
N PRO A 53 -13.29 -8.21 -7.79
CA PRO A 53 -12.95 -9.39 -6.98
C PRO A 53 -11.93 -10.34 -7.63
N THR A 54 -11.51 -10.08 -8.86
CA THR A 54 -10.46 -10.84 -9.53
C THR A 54 -9.32 -9.96 -9.97
N VAL A 55 -8.09 -10.50 -9.99
CA VAL A 55 -6.89 -9.81 -10.50
C VAL A 55 -7.14 -9.26 -11.91
N ARG A 56 -7.85 -10.02 -12.75
CA ARG A 56 -8.20 -9.61 -14.11
C ARG A 56 -9.07 -8.34 -14.11
N GLN A 57 -10.18 -8.33 -13.38
CA GLN A 57 -11.08 -7.17 -13.30
C GLN A 57 -10.38 -5.95 -12.71
N PHE A 58 -9.54 -6.17 -11.68
CA PHE A 58 -8.74 -5.11 -11.08
C PHE A 58 -7.76 -4.48 -12.09
N ARG A 59 -7.06 -5.30 -12.88
CA ARG A 59 -6.15 -4.83 -13.92
C ARG A 59 -6.89 -4.22 -15.12
N GLU A 60 -8.06 -4.75 -15.50
CA GLU A 60 -8.92 -4.17 -16.54
C GLU A 60 -9.41 -2.77 -16.16
N LYS A 61 -9.75 -2.52 -14.87
CA LYS A 61 -10.10 -1.16 -14.39
C LYS A 61 -8.94 -0.19 -14.60
N LEU A 62 -7.72 -0.56 -14.21
CA LEU A 62 -6.52 0.28 -14.43
C LEU A 62 -6.25 0.51 -15.92
N ALA A 63 -6.40 -0.50 -16.75
CA ALA A 63 -6.24 -0.38 -18.20
C ALA A 63 -7.25 0.60 -18.82
N ARG A 64 -8.53 0.54 -18.39
CA ARG A 64 -9.58 1.49 -18.82
C ARG A 64 -9.32 2.92 -18.38
N LEU A 65 -8.57 3.11 -17.29
CA LEU A 65 -8.12 4.41 -16.80
C LEU A 65 -6.81 4.83 -17.49
N TYR A 66 -6.76 4.65 -18.81
CA TYR A 66 -5.62 5.03 -19.68
C TYR A 66 -4.30 4.37 -19.30
N GLY A 67 -4.37 3.13 -18.82
CA GLY A 67 -3.19 2.39 -18.39
C GLY A 67 -2.60 2.91 -17.09
N ALA A 68 -3.43 3.39 -16.17
CA ALA A 68 -2.98 3.76 -14.84
C ALA A 68 -2.22 2.61 -14.18
N SER A 69 -1.14 2.92 -13.48
CA SER A 69 -0.35 1.94 -12.75
C SER A 69 -0.66 2.02 -11.26
N LEU A 70 -0.71 0.85 -10.61
CA LEU A 70 -0.79 0.72 -9.17
C LEU A 70 0.26 -0.28 -8.71
N SER A 71 1.04 0.10 -7.72
CA SER A 71 2.01 -0.76 -7.03
C SER A 71 1.96 -0.53 -5.53
N THR A 72 2.45 -1.50 -4.77
CA THR A 72 2.71 -1.34 -3.36
C THR A 72 4.20 -1.52 -3.10
N ASN A 73 4.75 -0.69 -2.23
CA ASN A 73 6.14 -0.76 -1.81
C ASN A 73 6.21 -0.90 -0.29
N VAL A 74 7.21 -1.64 0.16
CA VAL A 74 7.50 -1.81 1.58
C VAL A 74 8.93 -1.40 1.83
N LEU A 75 9.15 -0.59 2.85
CA LEU A 75 10.48 -0.12 3.20
C LEU A 75 10.60 0.13 4.70
N THR A 76 11.84 0.23 5.19
CA THR A 76 12.14 0.55 6.58
C THR A 76 12.98 1.81 6.69
N LYS A 77 12.65 2.65 7.68
CA LYS A 77 13.48 3.81 8.07
C LYS A 77 13.70 3.78 9.58
N GLY A 78 14.88 3.31 10.00
CA GLY A 78 15.15 3.03 11.41
C GLY A 78 14.14 2.01 11.95
N LEU A 79 13.45 2.35 13.02
CA LEU A 79 12.41 1.50 13.62
C LEU A 79 11.00 1.74 13.07
N VAL A 80 10.88 2.43 11.93
CA VAL A 80 9.60 2.63 11.26
C VAL A 80 9.48 1.70 10.05
N HIS A 81 8.39 0.95 9.99
CA HIS A 81 8.00 0.12 8.86
C HIS A 81 6.95 0.85 8.04
N ILE A 82 7.24 1.08 6.77
CA ILE A 82 6.42 1.87 5.85
C ILE A 82 5.82 0.95 4.80
N VAL A 83 4.52 1.11 4.55
CA VAL A 83 3.80 0.49 3.44
C VAL A 83 3.21 1.61 2.59
N ASP A 84 3.62 1.67 1.33
CA ASP A 84 3.13 2.64 0.36
C ASP A 84 2.19 1.97 -0.65
N ILE A 85 1.11 2.66 -1.02
CA ILE A 85 0.30 2.39 -2.20
C ILE A 85 0.56 3.53 -3.16
N ASP A 86 1.18 3.23 -4.29
CA ASP A 86 1.55 4.19 -5.32
C ASP A 86 0.65 4.04 -6.54
N ILE A 87 0.05 5.14 -6.98
CA ILE A 87 -0.81 5.19 -8.16
C ILE A 87 -0.31 6.29 -9.08
N THR A 88 -0.09 5.97 -10.36
CA THR A 88 0.27 6.94 -11.40
C THR A 88 -0.74 6.88 -12.52
N PHE A 89 -1.27 8.04 -12.94
CA PHE A 89 -2.30 8.15 -13.95
C PHE A 89 -2.18 9.47 -14.72
N ILE A 90 -2.79 9.57 -15.91
CA ILE A 90 -2.77 10.78 -16.73
C ILE A 90 -3.60 11.89 -16.09
N GLN A 91 -3.25 13.15 -16.37
CA GLN A 91 -4.08 14.30 -15.98
C GLN A 91 -5.37 14.37 -16.79
N ASP A 92 -6.45 14.89 -16.21
CA ASP A 92 -7.79 14.99 -16.83
C ASP A 92 -7.77 15.65 -18.20
N ARG A 93 -6.88 16.65 -18.42
CA ARG A 93 -6.76 17.35 -19.72
C ARG A 93 -6.28 16.47 -20.88
N TYR A 94 -5.72 15.29 -20.59
CA TYR A 94 -5.30 14.31 -21.60
C TYR A 94 -6.31 13.18 -21.79
N ALA A 95 -7.36 13.15 -20.97
CA ALA A 95 -8.45 12.19 -21.12
C ALA A 95 -9.38 12.59 -22.27
N CYS A 96 -10.01 11.58 -22.88
CA CYS A 96 -11.03 11.80 -23.89
C CYS A 96 -12.35 12.24 -23.26
N ASN A 97 -13.17 12.96 -24.02
CA ASN A 97 -14.56 13.28 -23.64
C ASN A 97 -14.76 13.99 -22.29
N GLY A 98 -13.71 14.63 -21.75
CA GLY A 98 -13.80 15.37 -20.48
C GLY A 98 -13.91 14.48 -19.24
N GLU A 99 -13.45 13.24 -19.33
CA GLU A 99 -13.41 12.30 -18.19
C GLU A 99 -12.58 12.84 -17.02
N LYS A 100 -13.06 12.59 -15.80
CA LYS A 100 -12.43 13.03 -14.56
C LYS A 100 -11.57 11.90 -13.96
N ILE A 101 -10.40 11.67 -14.55
CA ILE A 101 -9.50 10.58 -14.15
C ILE A 101 -9.03 10.73 -12.71
N LEU A 102 -8.78 11.94 -12.24
CA LEU A 102 -8.44 12.20 -10.84
C LEU A 102 -9.53 11.69 -9.87
N ASP A 103 -10.80 12.01 -10.16
CA ASP A 103 -11.93 11.59 -9.34
C ASP A 103 -12.05 10.06 -9.31
N GLU A 104 -11.94 9.42 -10.48
CA GLU A 104 -12.00 7.97 -10.64
C GLU A 104 -10.85 7.27 -9.88
N MET A 105 -9.64 7.82 -9.93
CA MET A 105 -8.48 7.23 -9.26
C MET A 105 -8.55 7.39 -7.75
N ILE A 106 -9.02 8.53 -7.23
CA ILE A 106 -9.23 8.70 -5.78
C ILE A 106 -10.36 7.78 -5.29
N GLN A 107 -11.44 7.61 -6.07
CA GLN A 107 -12.48 6.66 -5.75
C GLN A 107 -11.95 5.22 -5.76
N PHE A 108 -11.14 4.86 -6.77
CA PHE A 108 -10.52 3.53 -6.84
C PHE A 108 -9.59 3.26 -5.64
N LEU A 109 -8.81 4.25 -5.20
CA LEU A 109 -8.01 4.15 -3.98
C LEU A 109 -8.90 3.96 -2.74
N LYS A 110 -10.02 4.67 -2.65
CA LYS A 110 -11.00 4.49 -1.58
C LYS A 110 -11.57 3.06 -1.57
N ASP A 111 -11.91 2.52 -2.73
CA ASP A 111 -12.42 1.15 -2.86
C ASP A 111 -11.37 0.11 -2.42
N ILE A 112 -10.09 0.32 -2.76
CA ILE A 112 -8.98 -0.53 -2.32
C ILE A 112 -8.86 -0.56 -0.79
N LEU A 113 -8.95 0.60 -0.16
CA LEU A 113 -8.72 0.76 1.28
C LEU A 113 -9.93 0.35 2.13
N PHE A 114 -11.16 0.63 1.66
CA PHE A 114 -12.35 0.52 2.49
C PHE A 114 -13.36 -0.52 2.01
N SER A 115 -13.06 -1.19 0.88
CA SER A 115 -13.88 -2.30 0.37
C SER A 115 -12.99 -3.51 0.02
N PRO A 116 -12.19 -4.02 0.99
CA PRO A 116 -11.34 -5.18 0.75
C PRO A 116 -12.17 -6.42 0.40
N LEU A 117 -11.62 -7.33 -0.39
CA LEU A 117 -12.27 -8.59 -0.73
C LEU A 117 -12.24 -9.55 0.45
N LEU A 118 -13.39 -9.68 1.13
CA LEU A 118 -13.51 -10.45 2.37
C LEU A 118 -14.35 -11.73 2.21
N SER A 119 -14.08 -12.67 3.12
CA SER A 119 -14.90 -13.85 3.39
C SER A 119 -14.96 -14.05 4.91
N ILE A 120 -16.12 -13.78 5.51
CA ILE A 120 -16.37 -13.95 6.96
C ILE A 120 -15.26 -13.30 7.82
N ALA A 121 -15.18 -11.96 7.78
CA ALA A 121 -14.25 -11.14 8.58
C ALA A 121 -12.73 -11.46 8.40
N GLN A 122 -12.35 -11.97 7.24
CA GLN A 122 -10.95 -12.18 6.84
C GLN A 122 -10.79 -11.98 5.33
N TYR A 123 -9.56 -11.83 4.86
CA TYR A 123 -9.32 -11.85 3.41
C TYR A 123 -9.80 -13.15 2.78
N GLN A 124 -10.21 -13.10 1.50
CA GLN A 124 -10.64 -14.31 0.78
C GLN A 124 -9.50 -15.34 0.78
N PRO A 125 -9.68 -16.53 1.39
CA PRO A 125 -8.57 -17.46 1.66
C PRO A 125 -7.80 -17.88 0.41
N LYS A 126 -8.50 -18.14 -0.69
CA LYS A 126 -7.87 -18.57 -1.94
C LYS A 126 -6.93 -17.52 -2.52
N VAL A 127 -7.37 -16.25 -2.53
CA VAL A 127 -6.55 -15.13 -3.02
C VAL A 127 -5.37 -14.91 -2.08
N PHE A 128 -5.64 -14.92 -0.77
CA PHE A 128 -4.62 -14.74 0.25
C PHE A 128 -3.50 -15.79 0.17
N GLU A 129 -3.84 -17.08 0.07
CA GLU A 129 -2.84 -18.15 -0.02
C GLU A 129 -2.03 -18.05 -1.32
N THR A 130 -2.64 -17.61 -2.42
CA THR A 130 -1.92 -17.37 -3.67
C THR A 130 -0.88 -16.26 -3.49
N GLU A 131 -1.28 -15.11 -2.94
CA GLU A 131 -0.36 -13.98 -2.74
C GLU A 131 0.71 -14.27 -1.68
N LYS A 132 0.36 -15.03 -0.63
CA LYS A 132 1.33 -15.50 0.37
C LYS A 132 2.42 -16.37 -0.26
N ASN A 133 2.05 -17.32 -1.12
CA ASN A 133 3.00 -18.16 -1.82
C ASN A 133 3.86 -17.38 -2.82
N ASN A 134 3.26 -16.43 -3.55
CA ASN A 134 3.98 -15.53 -4.45
C ASN A 134 5.04 -14.73 -3.69
N LEU A 135 4.69 -14.20 -2.52
CA LEU A 135 5.61 -13.44 -1.69
C LEU A 135 6.75 -14.29 -1.13
N ILE A 136 6.47 -15.51 -0.68
CA ILE A 136 7.50 -16.46 -0.22
C ILE A 136 8.49 -16.74 -1.35
N ASN A 137 7.99 -17.10 -2.53
CA ASN A 137 8.83 -17.37 -3.71
C ASN A 137 9.67 -16.15 -4.10
N TYR A 138 9.10 -14.96 -4.04
CA TYR A 138 9.83 -13.71 -4.30
C TYR A 138 11.01 -13.53 -3.34
N ILE A 139 10.78 -13.65 -2.03
CA ILE A 139 11.84 -13.50 -1.02
C ILE A 139 12.91 -14.59 -1.12
N GLU A 140 12.52 -15.83 -1.46
CA GLU A 140 13.46 -16.93 -1.66
C GLU A 140 14.34 -16.67 -2.89
N SER A 141 13.76 -16.17 -3.99
CA SER A 141 14.51 -15.77 -5.19
C SER A 141 15.47 -14.62 -4.90
N ASP A 142 15.06 -13.60 -4.12
CA ASP A 142 15.94 -12.50 -3.75
C ASP A 142 17.14 -12.94 -2.90
N ARG A 143 17.03 -14.02 -2.15
CA ARG A 143 18.17 -14.61 -1.40
C ARG A 143 19.27 -15.19 -2.29
N GLU A 144 18.98 -15.49 -3.56
CA GLU A 144 19.99 -15.91 -4.54
C GLU A 144 20.84 -14.72 -5.02
N ASP A 145 20.35 -13.48 -4.87
CA ASP A 145 21.16 -12.28 -5.11
C ASP A 145 22.18 -12.09 -3.98
N SER A 146 23.45 -12.29 -4.33
CA SER A 146 24.57 -12.18 -3.39
C SER A 146 24.68 -10.79 -2.74
N PHE A 147 24.29 -9.74 -3.44
CA PHE A 147 24.29 -8.36 -2.94
C PHE A 147 23.23 -8.15 -1.87
N TYR A 148 22.02 -8.58 -2.15
CA TYR A 148 20.91 -8.55 -1.20
C TYR A 148 21.22 -9.39 0.05
N TYR A 149 21.67 -10.64 -0.15
CA TYR A 149 22.04 -11.52 0.96
C TYR A 149 23.15 -10.94 1.84
N SER A 150 24.20 -10.39 1.21
CA SER A 150 25.29 -9.74 1.95
C SER A 150 24.79 -8.54 2.78
N SER A 151 23.88 -7.74 2.23
CA SER A 151 23.30 -6.60 2.96
C SER A 151 22.50 -7.02 4.19
N LEU A 152 21.75 -8.14 4.11
CA LEU A 152 21.06 -8.72 5.27
C LEU A 152 22.06 -9.20 6.32
N LYS A 153 23.12 -9.87 5.93
CA LYS A 153 24.18 -10.33 6.86
C LYS A 153 24.87 -9.15 7.54
N VAL A 154 25.13 -8.07 6.84
CA VAL A 154 25.68 -6.84 7.44
C VAL A 154 24.70 -6.27 8.47
N LYS A 155 23.39 -6.21 8.20
CA LYS A 155 22.38 -5.76 9.18
C LYS A 155 22.39 -6.65 10.43
N GLU A 156 22.45 -7.98 10.28
CA GLU A 156 22.52 -8.94 11.39
C GLU A 156 23.75 -8.72 12.29
N LEU A 157 24.90 -8.40 11.70
CA LEU A 157 26.15 -8.21 12.44
C LEU A 157 26.26 -6.81 13.06
N PHE A 158 25.71 -5.79 12.39
CA PHE A 158 25.88 -4.39 12.79
C PHE A 158 24.91 -3.96 13.90
N TYR A 159 23.63 -4.39 13.80
CA TYR A 159 22.60 -3.94 14.73
C TYR A 159 22.46 -4.89 15.94
N CYS A 160 22.41 -4.34 17.16
CA CYS A 160 22.05 -5.09 18.35
C CYS A 160 20.53 -5.29 18.47
N ASN A 161 19.72 -4.40 17.92
CA ASN A 161 18.26 -4.50 17.94
C ASN A 161 17.77 -5.49 16.87
N LYS A 162 17.12 -6.57 17.31
CA LYS A 162 16.62 -7.65 16.44
C LYS A 162 15.64 -7.15 15.38
N ASN A 163 14.88 -6.09 15.63
CA ASN A 163 13.98 -5.53 14.64
C ASN A 163 14.74 -4.90 13.47
N LEU A 164 15.90 -4.29 13.72
CA LEU A 164 16.76 -3.71 12.68
C LEU A 164 17.57 -4.76 11.91
N GLN A 165 17.69 -5.98 12.41
CA GLN A 165 18.43 -7.07 11.77
C GLN A 165 17.65 -7.72 10.62
N MET A 166 16.31 -7.57 10.58
CA MET A 166 15.50 -8.25 9.57
C MET A 166 15.33 -7.42 8.29
N SER A 167 14.93 -8.10 7.22
CA SER A 167 14.45 -7.47 6.00
C SER A 167 13.16 -6.71 6.24
N GLU A 168 12.89 -5.70 5.41
CA GLU A 168 11.60 -5.01 5.31
C GLU A 168 10.43 -5.95 4.97
N TYR A 169 10.71 -7.08 4.33
CA TYR A 169 9.73 -8.13 4.01
C TYR A 169 9.56 -9.17 5.12
N GLY A 170 10.40 -9.13 6.17
CA GLY A 170 10.48 -10.18 7.16
C GLY A 170 11.23 -11.41 6.64
N SER A 171 10.71 -12.61 6.89
CA SER A 171 11.28 -13.86 6.38
C SER A 171 10.19 -14.84 5.90
N PRO A 172 10.52 -15.80 5.02
CA PRO A 172 9.59 -16.84 4.59
C PRO A 172 8.93 -17.57 5.75
N GLU A 173 9.67 -17.84 6.82
CA GLU A 173 9.18 -18.56 8.00
C GLU A 173 8.17 -17.73 8.80
N LEU A 174 8.31 -16.40 8.83
CA LEU A 174 7.34 -15.48 9.45
C LEU A 174 6.09 -15.40 8.58
N ILE A 175 6.24 -15.25 7.27
CA ILE A 175 5.12 -15.17 6.32
C ILE A 175 4.30 -16.45 6.31
N ALA A 176 4.95 -17.62 6.34
CA ALA A 176 4.29 -18.93 6.32
C ALA A 176 3.31 -19.12 7.50
N LYS A 177 3.59 -18.51 8.65
CA LYS A 177 2.77 -18.58 9.87
C LYS A 177 1.50 -17.72 9.81
N GLU A 178 1.46 -16.73 8.92
CA GLU A 178 0.34 -15.79 8.84
C GLU A 178 -0.87 -16.39 8.11
N THR A 179 -2.05 -15.94 8.53
CA THR A 179 -3.33 -16.37 7.97
C THR A 179 -4.09 -15.17 7.38
N ALA A 180 -5.09 -15.45 6.55
CA ALA A 180 -5.99 -14.43 6.02
C ALA A 180 -6.64 -13.58 7.14
N TYR A 181 -6.93 -14.21 8.28
CA TYR A 181 -7.49 -13.54 9.45
C TYR A 181 -6.47 -12.61 10.13
N THR A 182 -5.27 -13.13 10.47
CA THR A 182 -4.25 -12.33 11.18
C THR A 182 -3.77 -11.14 10.36
N SER A 183 -3.66 -11.28 9.04
CA SER A 183 -3.28 -10.19 8.13
C SER A 183 -4.41 -9.17 7.98
N TYR A 184 -5.67 -9.59 7.96
CA TYR A 184 -6.80 -8.67 7.92
C TYR A 184 -6.94 -7.87 9.22
N GLN A 185 -6.71 -8.49 10.39
CA GLN A 185 -6.66 -7.78 11.68
C GLN A 185 -5.53 -6.73 11.70
N GLU A 186 -4.37 -7.05 11.14
CA GLU A 186 -3.28 -6.09 11.00
C GLU A 186 -3.66 -4.92 10.09
N PHE A 187 -4.37 -5.18 8.99
CA PHE A 187 -4.86 -4.10 8.12
C PHE A 187 -5.78 -3.14 8.85
N HIS A 188 -6.74 -3.65 9.64
CA HIS A 188 -7.57 -2.81 10.50
C HIS A 188 -6.75 -1.96 11.47
N LYS A 189 -5.71 -2.56 12.05
CA LYS A 189 -4.80 -1.86 12.93
C LYS A 189 -4.03 -0.76 12.20
N MET A 190 -3.50 -1.03 11.02
CA MET A 190 -2.82 -0.04 10.17
C MET A 190 -3.75 1.14 9.84
N LEU A 191 -5.01 0.87 9.46
CA LEU A 191 -6.00 1.91 9.16
C LEU A 191 -6.33 2.79 10.36
N ASN A 192 -6.27 2.28 11.59
CA ASN A 192 -6.72 2.99 12.79
C ASN A 192 -5.58 3.57 13.62
N GLU A 193 -4.38 2.97 13.59
CA GLU A 193 -3.29 3.30 14.52
C GLU A 193 -2.07 3.91 13.80
N ASP A 194 -1.78 3.52 12.55
CA ASP A 194 -0.62 4.05 11.84
C ASP A 194 -0.76 5.54 11.54
N GLN A 195 0.35 6.24 11.53
CA GLN A 195 0.39 7.54 10.87
C GLN A 195 0.18 7.36 9.39
N ILE A 196 -0.71 8.17 8.80
CA ILE A 196 -0.99 8.16 7.37
C ILE A 196 -0.56 9.49 6.77
N ASP A 197 0.26 9.40 5.70
CA ASP A 197 0.62 10.53 4.87
C ASP A 197 0.13 10.26 3.42
N ILE A 198 -0.68 11.16 2.90
CA ILE A 198 -1.20 11.10 1.53
C ILE A 198 -0.46 12.15 0.73
N PHE A 199 0.34 11.74 -0.26
CA PHE A 199 1.04 12.65 -1.16
C PHE A 199 0.33 12.65 -2.51
N ILE A 200 0.07 13.83 -3.04
CA ILE A 200 -0.45 14.00 -4.40
C ILE A 200 0.46 14.96 -5.15
N LEU A 201 1.08 14.45 -6.20
CA LEU A 201 2.03 15.17 -7.05
C LEU A 201 1.45 15.33 -8.45
N GLY A 202 1.46 16.55 -9.02
CA GLY A 202 1.06 16.81 -10.41
C GLY A 202 0.34 18.12 -10.62
N ASP A 203 -0.49 18.16 -11.65
CA ASP A 203 -1.32 19.33 -12.00
C ASP A 203 -2.80 18.96 -11.82
N PHE A 204 -3.38 19.46 -10.73
CA PHE A 204 -4.74 19.13 -10.29
C PHE A 204 -5.38 20.31 -9.57
N ASP A 205 -6.70 20.26 -9.34
CA ASP A 205 -7.44 21.19 -8.52
C ASP A 205 -7.34 20.81 -7.04
N ASP A 206 -6.70 21.65 -6.23
CA ASP A 206 -6.49 21.43 -4.79
C ASP A 206 -7.80 21.26 -4.03
N TYR A 207 -8.78 22.13 -4.32
CA TYR A 207 -10.07 22.09 -3.66
C TYR A 207 -10.79 20.76 -3.93
N ARG A 208 -10.76 20.31 -5.19
CA ARG A 208 -11.38 19.04 -5.60
C ARG A 208 -10.73 17.84 -4.90
N VAL A 209 -9.39 17.81 -4.86
CA VAL A 209 -8.64 16.77 -4.14
C VAL A 209 -9.04 16.72 -2.67
N VAL A 210 -9.04 17.87 -2.01
CA VAL A 210 -9.39 17.95 -0.58
C VAL A 210 -10.83 17.45 -0.34
N GLN A 211 -11.79 17.82 -1.18
CA GLN A 211 -13.16 17.32 -1.07
C GLN A 211 -13.25 15.80 -1.20
N LEU A 212 -12.51 15.21 -2.15
CA LEU A 212 -12.53 13.76 -2.39
C LEU A 212 -11.86 12.99 -1.24
N ILE A 213 -10.72 13.49 -0.73
CA ILE A 213 -10.02 12.85 0.39
C ILE A 213 -10.82 12.93 1.70
N HIS A 214 -11.55 14.02 1.92
CA HIS A 214 -12.45 14.13 3.08
C HIS A 214 -13.62 13.12 3.09
N GLN A 215 -13.90 12.46 1.96
CA GLN A 215 -14.90 11.39 1.89
C GLN A 215 -14.35 10.02 2.36
N PHE A 216 -13.04 9.93 2.64
CA PHE A 216 -12.46 8.71 3.19
C PHE A 216 -12.89 8.55 4.66
N PRO A 217 -13.37 7.37 5.08
CA PRO A 217 -13.76 7.11 6.46
C PRO A 217 -12.52 6.90 7.35
N LEU A 218 -11.77 7.98 7.56
CA LEU A 218 -10.55 8.00 8.36
C LEU A 218 -10.83 8.62 9.73
N ASP A 219 -10.58 7.88 10.79
CA ASP A 219 -10.77 8.32 12.16
C ASP A 219 -9.51 8.97 12.76
N ASN A 220 -9.68 9.72 13.85
CA ASN A 220 -8.58 10.25 14.64
C ASN A 220 -7.77 9.11 15.26
N ARG A 221 -6.43 9.19 15.16
CA ARG A 221 -5.55 8.24 15.83
C ARG A 221 -5.25 8.74 17.24
N ASN A 222 -5.50 7.88 18.21
CA ASN A 222 -5.09 8.11 19.59
C ASN A 222 -3.60 7.74 19.69
N LYS A 223 -2.73 8.74 19.53
CA LYS A 223 -1.32 8.65 19.95
C LYS A 223 -1.06 9.66 21.03
#